data_b51126f1861d591c48b912569dbe90c5
#
_entry.id   b51126f1861d591c48b912569dbe90c5
#
_cell.length_a   1.000
_cell.length_b   1.000
_cell.length_c   1.000
_cell.angle_alpha   90.00
_cell.angle_beta   90.00
_cell.angle_gamma   90.00
#
_symmetry.space_group_name_H-M   'P 1'
#
loop_
_entity.id
_entity.type
_entity.pdbx_description
1 polymer ?
#
loop_
_entity_poly.entity_id
_entity_poly.type
_entity_poly.pdbx_seq_one_letter_code
_entity_poly.pdbx_strand_id
1 'polypeptide(L)'
;MKQAPDTPVASSRQKEPLRCSTERTHTLSEHATQVRGGPTDCLTPAQNRGVGMAGRLALPEFDLSCSICCEIFRDPVVLKCSHSFCAPCLQRYWTQGPQRRDCPLCRSQSVDDPVPSLTLRNLCEAFIQEGEGPEETGGELHCEPGEMCPLHGERLKLYCVPDEEPICVVCHTSRKHKQHDCCPVGEAVVLVKAKMKSALNSMMEKRGAFDKMKKNYEDTVECIQVQARFVERRTREEFEKLHSFLDTEEEARMEELKREEEQKSRALRQKIEEMAGDIASVSESIRVLEEEIALQGISVLHKCKTSLARASSPMEDPVMPAGALIDVASYLGSLNFHVWEKMLQTVKFNPVTLDPNTAAPWLVLSEDLASVCDSDEKRKLPDNPERFDPDTGVLGRESFTSGKHAWVVNVGQNTAWVVGVAKESVRRKEKVSSVLKNGYLGVYFYHKMYFAGTSPLTRLNPKRNPQRIRVQVDCEKGRVSFYDPHDNTHIYTFKHAVTERVFPYFWVGCQQCPLTLEPLEVSVKAVEYF
;
A
#
# COMPACT_ATOMS: atom_id res chain seq x y z
N MET A 1 -31.26 -42.68 -39.53
CA MET A 1 -32.16 -41.56 -39.84
C MET A 1 -32.27 -40.69 -38.62
N LYS A 2 -31.63 -39.56 -38.65
CA LYS A 2 -31.98 -38.22 -38.21
C LYS A 2 -30.70 -37.42 -38.14
N GLN A 3 -30.73 -36.37 -38.89
CA GLN A 3 -29.68 -35.44 -39.28
C GLN A 3 -29.20 -34.59 -38.13
N ALA A 4 -27.90 -34.27 -38.15
CA ALA A 4 -27.28 -33.14 -37.43
C ALA A 4 -27.44 -31.85 -38.24
N PRO A 5 -27.51 -30.68 -37.62
CA PRO A 5 -27.38 -29.42 -38.33
C PRO A 5 -25.98 -28.84 -38.25
N ASP A 6 -25.64 -28.15 -39.34
CA ASP A 6 -24.41 -27.49 -39.71
C ASP A 6 -23.96 -26.37 -38.74
N THR A 7 -22.65 -26.25 -38.55
CA THR A 7 -22.00 -25.08 -38.01
C THR A 7 -21.41 -24.19 -39.13
N PRO A 8 -21.53 -22.87 -39.05
CA PRO A 8 -20.91 -22.00 -40.04
C PRO A 8 -19.44 -21.68 -39.72
N VAL A 9 -18.64 -21.74 -40.73
CA VAL A 9 -17.25 -21.34 -40.84
C VAL A 9 -17.10 -19.83 -40.58
N ALA A 10 -16.28 -19.43 -39.66
CA ALA A 10 -15.88 -18.04 -39.47
C ALA A 10 -14.46 -17.78 -39.99
N SER A 11 -14.43 -16.85 -40.89
CA SER A 11 -13.37 -16.23 -41.65
C SER A 11 -12.15 -15.78 -40.81
N SER A 12 -10.99 -16.17 -41.28
CA SER A 12 -9.67 -15.66 -40.91
C SER A 12 -9.51 -14.18 -41.21
N ARG A 13 -9.25 -13.36 -40.21
CA ARG A 13 -8.65 -12.02 -40.39
C ARG A 13 -7.19 -12.05 -39.91
N GLN A 14 -6.31 -11.90 -40.86
CA GLN A 14 -4.91 -11.59 -40.70
C GLN A 14 -4.76 -10.24 -39.96
N LYS A 15 -3.93 -10.20 -38.93
CA LYS A 15 -3.41 -8.96 -38.34
C LYS A 15 -1.94 -8.84 -38.71
N GLU A 16 -1.64 -7.78 -39.44
CA GLU A 16 -0.29 -7.29 -39.75
C GLU A 16 0.45 -6.84 -38.47
N PRO A 17 1.78 -6.95 -38.42
CA PRO A 17 2.58 -6.48 -37.30
C PRO A 17 2.93 -4.99 -37.43
N LEU A 18 2.62 -4.21 -36.42
CA LEU A 18 3.10 -2.84 -36.28
C LEU A 18 4.59 -2.86 -35.89
N ARG A 19 5.41 -2.34 -36.79
CA ARG A 19 6.82 -2.02 -36.59
C ARG A 19 6.94 -0.88 -35.57
N CYS A 20 7.73 -1.10 -34.53
CA CYS A 20 8.25 -0.03 -33.68
C CYS A 20 9.65 0.31 -34.15
N SER A 21 9.83 1.55 -34.57
CA SER A 21 11.10 2.14 -34.99
C SER A 21 11.87 2.61 -33.76
N THR A 22 13.11 2.15 -33.71
CA THR A 22 14.18 2.56 -32.78
C THR A 22 14.86 3.82 -33.28
N GLU A 23 15.15 4.75 -32.39
CA GLU A 23 16.31 5.68 -32.43
C GLU A 23 16.54 6.15 -30.99
N ARG A 24 17.59 5.73 -30.36
CA ARG A 24 19.02 6.09 -30.24
C ARG A 24 19.24 7.47 -29.62
N THR A 25 19.74 7.39 -28.41
CA THR A 25 20.98 7.96 -27.84
C THR A 25 21.13 9.47 -27.74
N HIS A 26 21.40 9.99 -26.56
CA HIS A 26 22.72 10.48 -26.19
C HIS A 26 22.83 10.84 -24.69
N THR A 27 23.89 10.42 -24.16
CA THR A 27 24.68 10.58 -22.98
C THR A 27 25.07 12.01 -22.57
N LEU A 28 25.42 12.14 -21.26
CA LEU A 28 26.38 13.05 -20.62
C LEU A 28 25.80 14.45 -20.27
N SER A 29 26.11 15.08 -19.17
CA SER A 29 27.10 14.96 -18.09
C SER A 29 26.82 16.08 -17.07
N GLU A 30 27.29 15.89 -15.89
CA GLU A 30 27.48 16.81 -14.77
C GLU A 30 27.71 18.29 -15.14
N HIS A 31 27.12 19.24 -14.35
CA HIS A 31 27.91 20.17 -13.56
C HIS A 31 27.02 21.05 -12.67
N ALA A 32 27.45 21.15 -11.44
CA ALA A 32 27.06 22.15 -10.47
C ALA A 32 27.43 23.56 -10.95
N THR A 33 26.62 24.55 -10.63
CA THR A 33 27.12 25.80 -10.00
C THR A 33 25.96 26.68 -9.50
N GLN A 34 26.17 27.23 -8.33
CA GLN A 34 25.49 28.35 -7.69
C GLN A 34 25.41 29.58 -8.62
N VAL A 35 24.42 30.46 -8.41
CA VAL A 35 24.58 31.86 -7.99
C VAL A 35 23.27 32.65 -8.14
N ARG A 36 22.81 33.23 -7.03
CA ARG A 36 22.26 34.56 -6.75
C ARG A 36 21.46 35.35 -7.81
N GLY A 37 20.38 35.97 -7.34
CA GLY A 37 20.02 37.35 -7.75
C GLY A 37 18.54 37.51 -8.12
N GLY A 38 17.78 38.21 -7.26
CA GLY A 38 16.56 38.91 -7.65
C GLY A 38 16.94 40.20 -8.41
N PRO A 39 16.09 41.15 -8.55
CA PRO A 39 14.64 41.31 -8.38
C PRO A 39 13.98 42.05 -9.58
N THR A 40 12.71 42.54 -9.37
CA THR A 40 12.02 43.59 -10.17
C THR A 40 11.49 43.15 -11.53
N ASP A 41 10.35 43.48 -12.06
CA ASP A 41 9.46 44.64 -11.95
C ASP A 41 8.13 44.31 -12.65
N CYS A 42 7.08 44.83 -12.07
CA CYS A 42 6.16 45.79 -12.67
C CYS A 42 5.55 45.49 -14.04
N LEU A 43 4.22 45.45 -14.10
CA LEU A 43 3.42 46.33 -14.94
C LEU A 43 1.91 46.05 -14.81
N THR A 44 1.21 47.00 -14.21
CA THR A 44 -0.19 47.36 -14.49
C THR A 44 -0.26 48.10 -15.85
N PRO A 45 -1.38 48.60 -16.39
CA PRO A 45 -2.79 48.57 -16.00
C PRO A 45 -3.78 48.44 -17.20
N ALA A 46 -5.09 48.31 -16.93
CA ALA A 46 -6.14 48.95 -17.72
C ALA A 46 -7.44 49.00 -16.91
N GLN A 47 -7.76 50.07 -16.43
CA GLN A 47 -8.81 51.08 -16.64
C GLN A 47 -10.15 50.55 -17.28
N ASN A 48 -11.30 50.65 -16.59
CA ASN A 48 -12.20 51.76 -16.82
C ASN A 48 -13.44 51.74 -15.93
N ARG A 49 -13.70 52.92 -15.33
CA ARG A 49 -14.97 53.64 -15.13
C ARG A 49 -16.12 52.88 -14.46
N GLY A 50 -16.73 53.29 -13.43
CA GLY A 50 -16.93 54.61 -12.87
C GLY A 50 -18.32 54.61 -12.25
N VAL A 51 -18.51 55.50 -11.32
CA VAL A 51 -19.74 55.94 -10.67
C VAL A 51 -19.89 55.43 -9.23
N GLY A 52 -19.74 56.40 -8.39
CA GLY A 52 -19.67 56.35 -6.96
C GLY A 52 -20.91 55.92 -6.24
N MET A 53 -20.62 55.43 -5.09
CA MET A 53 -21.25 55.81 -3.83
C MET A 53 -20.29 55.43 -2.71
N ALA A 54 -20.03 56.37 -1.80
CA ALA A 54 -19.25 56.19 -0.59
C ALA A 54 -19.91 55.09 0.27
N GLY A 55 -19.47 53.84 0.07
CA GLY A 55 -19.70 52.75 1.00
C GLY A 55 -18.61 52.79 2.04
N ARG A 56 -18.94 53.08 3.29
CA ARG A 56 -18.09 52.93 4.47
C ARG A 56 -17.50 51.53 4.44
N LEU A 57 -16.17 51.41 4.40
CA LEU A 57 -15.43 50.20 4.70
C LEU A 57 -15.69 49.84 6.18
N ALA A 58 -16.70 49.05 6.44
CA ALA A 58 -16.84 48.36 7.72
C ALA A 58 -15.70 47.36 7.79
N LEU A 59 -14.63 47.69 8.53
CA LEU A 59 -13.59 46.76 8.92
C LEU A 59 -14.28 45.61 9.68
N PRO A 60 -14.07 44.33 9.32
CA PRO A 60 -14.68 43.24 10.04
C PRO A 60 -14.19 43.27 11.50
N GLU A 61 -15.08 43.23 12.45
CA GLU A 61 -14.85 43.21 13.90
C GLU A 61 -13.84 42.10 14.30
N PHE A 62 -13.74 41.05 13.47
CA PHE A 62 -12.80 39.94 13.64
C PHE A 62 -11.32 40.32 13.47
N ASP A 63 -11.01 41.30 12.61
CA ASP A 63 -9.62 41.72 12.37
C ASP A 63 -9.09 42.64 13.49
N LEU A 64 -9.99 43.15 14.32
CA LEU A 64 -9.67 44.02 15.46
C LEU A 64 -9.83 43.30 16.82
N SER A 65 -10.03 41.96 16.83
CA SER A 65 -10.28 41.21 18.06
C SER A 65 -9.11 40.29 18.45
N CYS A 66 -8.89 40.20 19.76
CA CYS A 66 -7.86 39.33 20.36
C CYS A 66 -8.33 37.88 20.40
N SER A 67 -7.56 36.94 19.82
CA SER A 67 -7.89 35.49 19.80
C SER A 67 -7.84 34.81 21.18
N ILE A 68 -7.37 35.50 22.25
CA ILE A 68 -7.36 34.96 23.62
C ILE A 68 -8.61 35.35 24.39
N CYS A 69 -9.03 36.63 24.36
CA CYS A 69 -10.24 37.08 25.06
C CYS A 69 -11.46 37.26 24.17
N CYS A 70 -11.30 37.18 22.83
CA CYS A 70 -12.34 37.40 21.83
C CYS A 70 -12.99 38.80 21.90
N GLU A 71 -12.32 39.79 22.52
CA GLU A 71 -12.74 41.18 22.58
C GLU A 71 -11.80 42.05 21.71
N ILE A 72 -12.25 43.27 21.37
CA ILE A 72 -11.42 44.23 20.65
C ILE A 72 -10.10 44.44 21.40
N PHE A 73 -9.01 44.53 20.65
CA PHE A 73 -7.68 44.65 21.26
C PHE A 73 -7.57 45.79 22.28
N ARG A 74 -7.12 45.45 23.48
CA ARG A 74 -6.70 46.39 24.50
C ARG A 74 -5.17 46.36 24.61
N ASP A 75 -4.51 47.49 24.41
CA ASP A 75 -3.04 47.58 24.35
C ASP A 75 -2.44 46.50 23.42
N PRO A 76 -2.75 46.57 22.11
CA PRO A 76 -2.34 45.52 21.18
C PRO A 76 -0.83 45.44 21.01
N VAL A 77 -0.32 44.22 21.06
CA VAL A 77 1.09 43.89 20.81
C VAL A 77 1.17 42.85 19.68
N VAL A 78 2.23 42.97 18.88
CA VAL A 78 2.50 42.07 17.75
C VAL A 78 3.76 41.27 18.05
N LEU A 79 3.68 39.96 17.83
CA LEU A 79 4.84 39.06 17.90
C LEU A 79 5.57 39.02 16.55
N LYS A 80 6.82 38.56 16.55
CA LYS A 80 7.66 38.43 15.33
C LYS A 80 7.04 37.53 14.27
N CYS A 81 6.12 36.62 14.64
CA CYS A 81 5.33 35.82 13.74
C CYS A 81 4.09 36.52 13.17
N SER A 82 3.98 37.86 13.34
CA SER A 82 2.92 38.75 12.88
C SER A 82 1.53 38.50 13.51
N HIS A 83 1.44 37.71 14.57
CA HIS A 83 0.19 37.54 15.32
C HIS A 83 0.07 38.62 16.42
N SER A 84 -1.17 39.15 16.55
CA SER A 84 -1.49 40.24 17.48
C SER A 84 -2.35 39.72 18.64
N PHE A 85 -2.12 40.29 19.84
CA PHE A 85 -2.85 39.98 21.08
C PHE A 85 -2.97 41.21 21.97
N CYS A 86 -3.90 41.23 22.91
CA CYS A 86 -3.82 42.18 24.02
C CYS A 86 -2.59 41.90 24.86
N ALA A 87 -1.84 42.93 25.25
CA ALA A 87 -0.65 42.75 26.10
C ALA A 87 -0.97 41.99 27.41
N PRO A 88 -2.06 42.31 28.16
CA PRO A 88 -2.42 41.56 29.36
C PRO A 88 -2.78 40.10 29.10
N CYS A 89 -3.43 39.80 27.96
CA CYS A 89 -3.82 38.44 27.61
C CYS A 89 -2.61 37.58 27.29
N LEU A 90 -1.67 38.08 26.50
CA LEU A 90 -0.43 37.42 26.15
C LEU A 90 0.45 37.17 27.39
N GLN A 91 0.57 38.18 28.27
CA GLN A 91 1.33 38.04 29.49
C GLN A 91 0.73 36.97 30.44
N ARG A 92 -0.61 36.93 30.57
CA ARG A 92 -1.29 35.92 31.35
C ARG A 92 -1.10 34.53 30.76
N TYR A 93 -1.15 34.40 29.46
CA TYR A 93 -0.90 33.14 28.78
C TYR A 93 0.52 32.59 29.05
N TRP A 94 1.54 33.45 29.02
CA TRP A 94 2.93 33.07 29.30
C TRP A 94 3.22 32.82 30.79
N THR A 95 2.46 33.41 31.70
CA THR A 95 2.62 33.19 33.15
C THR A 95 1.89 31.95 33.66
N GLN A 96 0.82 31.55 33.01
CA GLN A 96 -0.01 30.38 33.38
C GLN A 96 0.31 29.11 32.58
N GLY A 97 1.13 29.21 31.53
CA GLY A 97 1.51 28.11 30.63
C GLY A 97 2.93 27.56 30.91
N PRO A 98 3.38 26.58 30.08
CA PRO A 98 4.74 26.05 30.17
C PRO A 98 5.75 27.16 29.98
N GLN A 99 6.89 27.14 30.71
CA GLN A 99 7.93 28.18 30.85
C GLN A 99 8.59 28.65 29.52
N ARG A 100 7.92 28.59 28.41
CA ARG A 100 8.37 29.03 27.08
C ARG A 100 7.46 30.15 26.57
N ARG A 101 8.05 31.20 26.06
CA ARG A 101 7.34 32.32 25.41
C ARG A 101 6.99 31.93 23.97
N ASP A 102 5.93 31.11 23.80
CA ASP A 102 5.47 30.68 22.49
C ASP A 102 4.23 31.47 22.04
N CYS A 103 4.07 31.65 20.74
CA CYS A 103 2.86 32.28 20.19
C CYS A 103 1.62 31.40 20.41
N PRO A 104 0.52 31.91 21.02
CA PRO A 104 -0.70 31.12 21.25
C PRO A 104 -1.35 30.55 19.99
N LEU A 105 -1.16 31.18 18.82
CA LEU A 105 -1.77 30.76 17.55
C LEU A 105 -0.89 29.78 16.75
N CYS A 106 0.38 30.09 16.54
CA CYS A 106 1.25 29.30 15.67
C CYS A 106 2.35 28.52 16.42
N ARG A 107 2.46 28.68 17.76
CA ARG A 107 3.45 28.03 18.64
C ARG A 107 4.92 28.33 18.29
N SER A 108 5.16 29.30 17.41
CA SER A 108 6.54 29.76 17.18
C SER A 108 7.10 30.43 18.43
N GLN A 109 8.36 30.10 18.74
CA GLN A 109 9.03 30.67 19.91
C GLN A 109 9.29 32.16 19.69
N SER A 110 8.87 33.02 20.64
CA SER A 110 9.15 34.46 20.66
C SER A 110 10.35 34.70 21.52
N VAL A 111 11.49 34.95 20.90
CA VAL A 111 12.75 35.30 21.60
C VAL A 111 12.77 36.77 21.97
N ASP A 112 12.11 37.61 21.18
CA ASP A 112 12.04 39.05 21.36
C ASP A 112 10.80 39.45 22.16
N ASP A 113 10.86 40.61 22.84
CA ASP A 113 9.69 41.16 23.53
C ASP A 113 8.61 41.60 22.53
N PRO A 114 7.30 41.45 22.89
CA PRO A 114 6.20 41.87 22.02
C PRO A 114 6.25 43.37 21.73
N VAL A 115 6.08 43.75 20.47
CA VAL A 115 6.12 45.14 20.03
C VAL A 115 4.72 45.76 20.12
N PRO A 116 4.52 46.87 20.86
CA PRO A 116 3.25 47.59 20.87
C PRO A 116 2.86 48.08 19.46
N SER A 117 1.63 47.81 19.03
CA SER A 117 1.14 48.27 17.73
C SER A 117 0.27 49.51 17.88
N LEU A 118 0.84 50.66 17.60
CA LEU A 118 0.13 51.92 17.62
C LEU A 118 -0.97 51.97 16.55
N THR A 119 -0.73 51.39 15.39
CA THR A 119 -1.70 51.33 14.30
C THR A 119 -2.96 50.53 14.68
N LEU A 120 -2.80 49.32 15.27
CA LEU A 120 -3.93 48.55 15.77
C LEU A 120 -4.64 49.26 16.92
N ARG A 121 -3.91 49.93 17.81
CA ARG A 121 -4.50 50.72 18.90
C ARG A 121 -5.39 51.83 18.32
N ASN A 122 -4.88 52.64 17.41
CA ASN A 122 -5.64 53.75 16.80
C ASN A 122 -6.90 53.24 16.03
N LEU A 123 -6.78 52.11 15.33
CA LEU A 123 -7.91 51.48 14.64
C LEU A 123 -8.95 50.97 15.63
N CYS A 124 -8.56 50.35 16.73
CA CYS A 124 -9.49 49.91 17.78
C CYS A 124 -10.18 51.09 18.51
N GLU A 125 -9.41 52.15 18.82
CA GLU A 125 -9.94 53.37 19.43
C GLU A 125 -10.94 54.06 18.48
N ALA A 126 -10.63 54.19 17.20
CA ALA A 126 -11.54 54.74 16.20
C ALA A 126 -12.81 53.89 16.08
N PHE A 127 -12.67 52.56 16.09
CA PHE A 127 -13.82 51.63 16.02
C PHE A 127 -14.74 51.71 17.26
N ILE A 128 -14.14 51.93 18.47
CA ILE A 128 -14.87 52.11 19.72
C ILE A 128 -15.55 53.50 19.75
N GLN A 129 -14.87 54.56 19.29
CA GLN A 129 -15.44 55.91 19.22
C GLN A 129 -16.56 56.06 18.20
N GLU A 130 -16.55 55.30 17.12
CA GLU A 130 -17.71 55.23 16.18
C GLU A 130 -18.90 54.49 16.79
N GLY A 131 -18.73 53.74 17.88
CA GLY A 131 -19.78 53.09 18.65
C GLY A 131 -20.40 53.95 19.77
N GLU A 132 -19.69 55.00 20.23
CA GLU A 132 -20.18 55.99 21.22
C GLU A 132 -20.54 57.30 20.50
N GLY A 133 -21.74 57.33 19.91
CA GLY A 133 -22.30 58.59 19.42
C GLY A 133 -22.61 59.54 20.58
N PRO A 134 -22.47 60.88 20.42
CA PRO A 134 -22.66 61.84 21.48
C PRO A 134 -24.10 61.83 22.03
N GLU A 135 -24.23 61.87 23.37
CA GLU A 135 -25.50 62.17 24.05
C GLU A 135 -25.99 63.55 23.61
N GLU A 136 -26.82 63.63 22.63
CA GLU A 136 -27.64 64.83 22.37
C GLU A 136 -28.92 64.80 23.21
N THR A 137 -28.99 65.74 24.09
CA THR A 137 -30.18 66.18 24.81
C THR A 137 -31.28 66.66 23.83
N GLY A 138 -32.41 65.94 23.79
CA GLY A 138 -33.68 66.44 23.33
C GLY A 138 -33.86 66.47 21.81
N GLY A 139 -34.42 65.42 21.23
CA GLY A 139 -34.89 65.38 19.87
C GLY A 139 -35.52 64.01 19.53
N GLU A 140 -36.68 63.98 19.02
CA GLU A 140 -37.57 62.90 18.57
C GLU A 140 -36.87 61.53 18.34
N LEU A 141 -37.29 60.51 19.13
CA LEU A 141 -36.86 59.12 19.02
C LEU A 141 -37.18 58.57 17.61
N HIS A 142 -36.19 58.54 16.75
CA HIS A 142 -36.22 57.64 15.58
C HIS A 142 -36.11 56.20 16.09
N CYS A 143 -37.26 55.52 16.15
CA CYS A 143 -37.35 54.09 16.37
C CYS A 143 -36.83 53.34 15.14
N GLU A 144 -35.84 52.47 15.30
CA GLU A 144 -35.43 51.53 14.26
C GLU A 144 -36.60 50.68 13.80
N PRO A 145 -36.75 50.39 12.48
CA PRO A 145 -37.79 49.51 11.98
C PRO A 145 -37.65 48.13 12.61
N GLY A 146 -38.56 47.76 13.52
CA GLY A 146 -38.59 46.48 14.24
C GLY A 146 -38.66 46.59 15.76
N GLU A 147 -38.50 47.78 16.36
CA GLU A 147 -38.64 48.00 17.81
C GLU A 147 -40.09 48.18 18.28
N MET A 148 -41.03 48.26 17.36
CA MET A 148 -42.45 48.49 17.66
C MET A 148 -43.29 47.26 17.42
N CYS A 149 -44.20 46.95 18.31
CA CYS A 149 -45.15 45.86 18.15
C CYS A 149 -46.10 46.13 16.98
N PRO A 150 -46.18 45.24 15.98
CA PRO A 150 -47.03 45.44 14.80
C PRO A 150 -48.52 45.42 15.13
N LEU A 151 -48.92 44.84 16.28
CA LEU A 151 -50.30 44.72 16.70
C LEU A 151 -50.80 45.92 17.55
N HIS A 152 -49.89 46.51 18.34
CA HIS A 152 -50.25 47.48 19.39
C HIS A 152 -49.52 48.83 19.23
N GLY A 153 -48.54 48.94 18.31
CA GLY A 153 -47.80 50.20 18.17
C GLY A 153 -46.98 50.60 19.39
N GLU A 154 -46.77 49.66 20.34
CA GLU A 154 -46.01 49.84 21.58
C GLU A 154 -44.59 49.29 21.41
N ARG A 155 -43.62 49.86 22.13
CA ARG A 155 -42.22 49.37 22.12
C ARG A 155 -42.11 47.95 22.65
N LEU A 156 -41.33 47.10 21.96
CA LEU A 156 -41.00 45.74 22.38
C LEU A 156 -39.99 45.80 23.53
N LYS A 157 -40.43 45.61 24.77
CA LYS A 157 -39.60 45.69 25.98
C LYS A 157 -39.41 44.34 26.66
N LEU A 158 -40.21 43.33 26.29
CA LEU A 158 -40.18 42.00 26.89
C LEU A 158 -39.90 40.97 25.81
N TYR A 159 -39.36 39.84 26.23
CA TYR A 159 -39.12 38.66 25.40
C TYR A 159 -39.89 37.49 26.00
N CYS A 160 -40.71 36.84 25.20
CA CYS A 160 -41.42 35.63 25.58
C CYS A 160 -40.49 34.43 25.41
N VAL A 161 -40.13 33.75 26.49
CA VAL A 161 -39.20 32.65 26.46
C VAL A 161 -39.75 31.41 25.73
N PRO A 162 -41.04 31.01 25.97
CA PRO A 162 -41.62 29.88 25.25
C PRO A 162 -41.84 30.11 23.75
N ASP A 163 -42.22 31.31 23.34
CA ASP A 163 -42.48 31.63 21.93
C ASP A 163 -41.23 32.14 21.20
N GLU A 164 -40.16 32.41 21.92
CA GLU A 164 -38.88 32.94 21.41
C GLU A 164 -39.02 34.22 20.58
N GLU A 165 -39.98 35.10 20.98
CA GLU A 165 -40.26 36.36 20.28
C GLU A 165 -40.24 37.57 21.21
N PRO A 166 -39.77 38.77 20.75
CA PRO A 166 -39.90 40.00 21.50
C PRO A 166 -41.37 40.49 21.48
N ILE A 167 -41.86 40.92 22.63
CA ILE A 167 -43.25 41.32 22.82
C ILE A 167 -43.33 42.68 23.53
N CYS A 168 -44.45 43.41 23.32
CA CYS A 168 -44.76 44.60 24.08
C CYS A 168 -45.53 44.26 25.37
N VAL A 169 -45.67 45.22 26.28
CA VAL A 169 -46.40 45.05 27.55
C VAL A 169 -47.87 44.67 27.34
N VAL A 170 -48.50 45.15 26.28
CA VAL A 170 -49.87 44.78 25.93
C VAL A 170 -49.98 43.33 25.47
N CYS A 171 -49.02 42.85 24.67
CA CYS A 171 -48.94 41.43 24.30
C CYS A 171 -48.80 40.54 25.53
N HIS A 172 -47.94 40.90 26.48
CA HIS A 172 -47.72 40.13 27.71
C HIS A 172 -49.01 39.92 28.51
N THR A 173 -49.90 40.91 28.54
CA THR A 173 -51.19 40.80 29.24
C THR A 173 -52.27 40.10 28.42
N SER A 174 -52.03 39.84 27.13
CA SER A 174 -52.97 39.19 26.21
C SER A 174 -53.11 37.69 26.55
N ARG A 175 -54.21 37.08 26.08
CA ARG A 175 -54.47 35.65 26.27
C ARG A 175 -53.36 34.75 25.71
N LYS A 176 -52.64 35.21 24.69
CA LYS A 176 -51.57 34.46 24.02
C LYS A 176 -50.36 34.27 24.94
N HIS A 177 -49.95 35.31 25.70
CA HIS A 177 -48.74 35.28 26.48
C HIS A 177 -48.92 35.36 28.00
N LYS A 178 -50.18 35.38 28.49
CA LYS A 178 -50.52 35.62 29.93
C LYS A 178 -49.93 34.60 30.90
N GLN A 179 -49.61 33.40 30.43
CA GLN A 179 -49.03 32.33 31.26
C GLN A 179 -47.59 31.96 30.83
N HIS A 180 -47.01 32.73 29.91
CA HIS A 180 -45.66 32.51 29.43
C HIS A 180 -44.67 33.23 30.32
N ASP A 181 -43.51 32.59 30.53
CA ASP A 181 -42.38 33.20 31.21
C ASP A 181 -41.78 34.26 30.28
N CYS A 182 -41.68 35.50 30.75
CA CYS A 182 -41.19 36.63 29.96
C CYS A 182 -40.14 37.39 30.75
N CYS A 183 -39.09 37.78 30.10
CA CYS A 183 -38.00 38.56 30.69
C CYS A 183 -37.79 39.88 29.91
N PRO A 184 -37.13 40.88 30.50
CA PRO A 184 -36.70 42.08 29.77
C PRO A 184 -35.85 41.73 28.54
N VAL A 185 -36.05 42.47 27.43
CA VAL A 185 -35.29 42.22 26.18
C VAL A 185 -33.79 42.26 26.40
N GLY A 186 -33.26 43.14 27.27
CA GLY A 186 -31.84 43.20 27.58
C GLY A 186 -31.27 41.91 28.18
N GLU A 187 -32.04 41.25 29.08
CA GLU A 187 -31.64 39.96 29.67
C GLU A 187 -31.76 38.83 28.62
N ALA A 188 -32.84 38.86 27.83
CA ALA A 188 -33.02 37.88 26.74
C ALA A 188 -31.88 37.91 25.72
N VAL A 189 -31.44 39.12 25.33
CA VAL A 189 -30.31 39.30 24.39
C VAL A 189 -29.03 38.63 24.89
N VAL A 190 -28.72 38.77 26.20
CA VAL A 190 -27.55 38.11 26.78
C VAL A 190 -27.67 36.60 26.70
N LEU A 191 -28.84 36.03 27.06
CA LEU A 191 -29.09 34.60 27.01
C LEU A 191 -29.07 34.04 25.60
N VAL A 192 -29.70 34.72 24.66
CA VAL A 192 -29.74 34.31 23.23
C VAL A 192 -28.32 34.40 22.63
N LYS A 193 -27.58 35.47 22.88
CA LYS A 193 -26.17 35.58 22.44
C LYS A 193 -25.29 34.46 23.01
N ALA A 194 -25.52 34.05 24.26
CA ALA A 194 -24.77 32.91 24.87
C ALA A 194 -25.12 31.58 24.16
N LYS A 195 -26.42 31.33 23.87
CA LYS A 195 -26.85 30.15 23.09
C LYS A 195 -26.23 30.15 21.68
N MET A 196 -26.25 31.30 20.98
CA MET A 196 -25.64 31.44 19.66
C MET A 196 -24.15 31.22 19.68
N LYS A 197 -23.42 31.74 20.67
CA LYS A 197 -21.96 31.46 20.83
C LYS A 197 -21.67 29.98 21.05
N SER A 198 -22.48 29.30 21.85
CA SER A 198 -22.35 27.84 22.05
C SER A 198 -22.60 27.06 20.76
N ALA A 199 -23.63 27.42 20.00
CA ALA A 199 -23.91 26.82 18.70
C ALA A 199 -22.79 27.09 17.68
N LEU A 200 -22.27 28.31 17.65
CA LEU A 200 -21.14 28.69 16.79
C LEU A 200 -19.89 27.85 17.10
N ASN A 201 -19.54 27.70 18.39
CA ASN A 201 -18.40 26.86 18.79
C ASN A 201 -18.58 25.41 18.33
N SER A 202 -19.77 24.83 18.50
CA SER A 202 -20.08 23.48 18.03
C SER A 202 -19.94 23.36 16.50
N MET A 203 -20.37 24.36 15.74
CA MET A 203 -20.19 24.39 14.28
C MET A 203 -18.72 24.51 13.89
N MET A 204 -17.93 25.32 14.61
CA MET A 204 -16.49 25.47 14.37
C MET A 204 -15.74 24.14 14.64
N GLU A 205 -16.09 23.44 15.73
CA GLU A 205 -15.54 22.10 16.01
C GLU A 205 -15.88 21.11 14.90
N LYS A 206 -17.14 21.08 14.45
CA LYS A 206 -17.57 20.24 13.32
C LYS A 206 -16.79 20.58 12.06
N ARG A 207 -16.65 21.86 11.71
CA ARG A 207 -15.84 22.29 10.56
C ARG A 207 -14.41 21.78 10.67
N GLY A 208 -13.76 21.95 11.82
CA GLY A 208 -12.40 21.43 12.05
C GLY A 208 -12.29 19.91 11.88
N ALA A 209 -13.32 19.17 12.28
CA ALA A 209 -13.38 17.72 12.06
C ALA A 209 -13.49 17.37 10.56
N PHE A 210 -14.31 18.11 9.80
CA PHE A 210 -14.41 17.93 8.35
C PHE A 210 -13.13 18.29 7.62
N ASP A 211 -12.46 19.39 7.98
CA ASP A 211 -11.18 19.81 7.39
C ASP A 211 -10.10 18.74 7.63
N LYS A 212 -10.04 18.18 8.85
CA LYS A 212 -9.14 17.08 9.18
C LYS A 212 -9.43 15.82 8.34
N MET A 213 -10.72 15.48 8.19
CA MET A 213 -11.11 14.31 7.42
C MET A 213 -10.85 14.50 5.93
N LYS A 214 -11.11 15.69 5.38
CA LYS A 214 -10.78 16.05 3.99
C LYS A 214 -9.29 15.82 3.72
N LYS A 215 -8.42 16.34 4.60
CA LYS A 215 -6.98 16.14 4.48
C LYS A 215 -6.59 14.67 4.51
N ASN A 216 -7.20 13.87 5.40
CA ASN A 216 -6.94 12.43 5.45
C ASN A 216 -7.34 11.73 4.13
N TYR A 217 -8.44 12.15 3.50
CA TYR A 217 -8.83 11.62 2.18
C TYR A 217 -7.82 12.00 1.09
N GLU A 218 -7.31 13.25 1.09
CA GLU A 218 -6.29 13.70 0.15
C GLU A 218 -5.00 12.88 0.31
N ASP A 219 -4.51 12.71 1.54
CA ASP A 219 -3.34 11.87 1.86
C ASP A 219 -3.59 10.39 1.45
N THR A 220 -4.83 9.90 1.56
CA THR A 220 -5.21 8.54 1.17
C THR A 220 -5.18 8.36 -0.35
N VAL A 221 -5.66 9.34 -1.12
CA VAL A 221 -5.61 9.30 -2.60
C VAL A 221 -4.16 9.25 -3.08
N GLU A 222 -3.27 10.06 -2.50
CA GLU A 222 -1.85 10.02 -2.83
C GLU A 222 -1.23 8.64 -2.52
N CYS A 223 -1.55 8.08 -1.36
CA CYS A 223 -1.10 6.74 -0.96
C CYS A 223 -1.58 5.65 -1.94
N ILE A 224 -2.85 5.69 -2.36
CA ILE A 224 -3.41 4.75 -3.36
C ILE A 224 -2.62 4.81 -4.66
N GLN A 225 -2.28 6.00 -5.14
CA GLN A 225 -1.50 6.17 -6.37
C GLN A 225 -0.09 5.60 -6.24
N VAL A 226 0.55 5.79 -5.08
CA VAL A 226 1.89 5.22 -4.80
C VAL A 226 1.81 3.70 -4.76
N GLN A 227 0.82 3.14 -4.05
CA GLN A 227 0.60 1.69 -3.98
C GLN A 227 0.33 1.09 -5.36
N ALA A 228 -0.51 1.73 -6.18
CA ALA A 228 -0.82 1.25 -7.52
C ALA A 228 0.42 1.18 -8.41
N ARG A 229 1.25 2.23 -8.42
CA ARG A 229 2.53 2.24 -9.16
C ARG A 229 3.49 1.16 -8.65
N PHE A 230 3.57 0.96 -7.35
CA PHE A 230 4.40 -0.09 -6.76
C PHE A 230 3.93 -1.49 -7.22
N VAL A 231 2.62 -1.78 -7.13
CA VAL A 231 2.05 -3.06 -7.55
C VAL A 231 2.26 -3.29 -9.05
N GLU A 232 2.03 -2.26 -9.88
CA GLU A 232 2.25 -2.34 -11.33
C GLU A 232 3.70 -2.70 -11.66
N ARG A 233 4.67 -1.98 -11.06
CA ARG A 233 6.10 -2.25 -11.25
C ARG A 233 6.45 -3.68 -10.84
N ARG A 234 6.06 -4.09 -9.62
CA ARG A 234 6.36 -5.43 -9.10
C ARG A 234 5.74 -6.54 -9.94
N THR A 235 4.49 -6.34 -10.37
CA THR A 235 3.82 -7.31 -11.25
C THR A 235 4.61 -7.49 -12.55
N ARG A 236 5.05 -6.41 -13.19
CA ARG A 236 5.85 -6.49 -14.42
C ARG A 236 7.18 -7.21 -14.18
N GLU A 237 7.89 -6.89 -13.10
CA GLU A 237 9.16 -7.53 -12.74
C GLU A 237 9.00 -9.06 -12.53
N GLU A 238 7.93 -9.50 -11.89
CA GLU A 238 7.68 -10.93 -11.70
C GLU A 238 7.31 -11.63 -13.02
N PHE A 239 6.50 -10.99 -13.88
CA PHE A 239 6.22 -11.53 -15.21
C PHE A 239 7.47 -11.57 -16.11
N GLU A 240 8.34 -10.58 -16.01
CA GLU A 240 9.61 -10.56 -16.75
C GLU A 240 10.53 -11.73 -16.36
N LYS A 241 10.58 -12.07 -15.08
CA LYS A 241 11.30 -13.28 -14.61
C LYS A 241 10.72 -14.56 -15.21
N LEU A 242 9.38 -14.67 -15.29
CA LEU A 242 8.72 -15.83 -15.89
C LEU A 242 8.97 -15.92 -17.40
N HIS A 243 8.92 -14.80 -18.10
CA HIS A 243 9.26 -14.74 -19.53
C HIS A 243 10.71 -15.15 -19.76
N SER A 244 11.65 -14.58 -19.02
CA SER A 244 13.06 -14.92 -19.12
C SER A 244 13.35 -16.41 -18.83
N PHE A 245 12.62 -17.00 -17.87
CA PHE A 245 12.71 -18.44 -17.62
C PHE A 245 12.22 -19.25 -18.83
N LEU A 246 11.06 -18.88 -19.41
CA LEU A 246 10.50 -19.59 -20.57
C LEU A 246 11.41 -19.47 -21.79
N ASP A 247 11.93 -18.29 -22.08
CA ASP A 247 12.88 -18.03 -23.18
C ASP A 247 14.14 -18.89 -23.02
N THR A 248 14.71 -18.92 -21.80
CA THR A 248 15.91 -19.73 -21.50
C THR A 248 15.63 -21.24 -21.65
N GLU A 249 14.47 -21.73 -21.22
CA GLU A 249 14.11 -23.14 -21.31
C GLU A 249 13.84 -23.53 -22.78
N GLU A 250 13.22 -22.66 -23.58
CA GLU A 250 13.01 -22.86 -24.99
C GLU A 250 14.34 -22.94 -25.74
N GLU A 251 15.24 -21.95 -25.53
CA GLU A 251 16.56 -21.92 -26.15
C GLU A 251 17.36 -23.18 -25.83
N ALA A 252 17.40 -23.60 -24.55
CA ALA A 252 18.11 -24.80 -24.14
C ALA A 252 17.60 -26.06 -24.84
N ARG A 253 16.27 -26.21 -25.02
CA ARG A 253 15.66 -27.35 -25.71
C ARG A 253 15.94 -27.31 -27.21
N MET A 254 15.89 -26.14 -27.84
CA MET A 254 16.20 -25.99 -29.26
C MET A 254 17.67 -26.29 -29.54
N GLU A 255 18.58 -25.86 -28.66
CA GLU A 255 20.00 -26.17 -28.80
C GLU A 255 20.28 -27.67 -28.61
N GLU A 256 19.61 -28.32 -27.68
CA GLU A 256 19.72 -29.77 -27.48
C GLU A 256 19.24 -30.56 -28.70
N LEU A 257 18.07 -30.20 -29.25
CA LEU A 257 17.51 -30.81 -30.44
C LEU A 257 18.47 -30.62 -31.64
N LYS A 258 19.00 -29.42 -31.83
CA LYS A 258 19.96 -29.13 -32.90
C LYS A 258 21.23 -29.97 -32.76
N ARG A 259 21.73 -30.12 -31.57
CA ARG A 259 22.93 -30.95 -31.29
C ARG A 259 22.68 -32.42 -31.61
N GLU A 260 21.49 -32.96 -31.24
CA GLU A 260 21.08 -34.32 -31.58
C GLU A 260 20.98 -34.51 -33.10
N GLU A 261 20.31 -33.56 -33.78
CA GLU A 261 20.18 -33.55 -35.25
C GLU A 261 21.56 -33.58 -35.93
N GLU A 262 22.45 -32.67 -35.54
CA GLU A 262 23.79 -32.58 -36.12
C GLU A 262 24.59 -33.85 -35.88
N GLN A 263 24.53 -34.42 -34.67
CA GLN A 263 25.23 -35.65 -34.31
C GLN A 263 24.76 -36.85 -35.14
N LYS A 264 23.44 -37.06 -35.19
CA LYS A 264 22.84 -38.20 -35.91
C LYS A 264 23.03 -38.05 -37.42
N SER A 265 22.81 -36.85 -37.97
CA SER A 265 23.04 -36.55 -39.38
C SER A 265 24.50 -36.76 -39.78
N ARG A 266 25.46 -36.33 -38.94
CA ARG A 266 26.88 -36.53 -39.18
C ARG A 266 27.24 -37.98 -39.19
N ALA A 267 26.77 -38.78 -38.22
CA ALA A 267 27.00 -40.21 -38.15
C ALA A 267 26.43 -40.96 -39.38
N LEU A 268 25.24 -40.60 -39.82
CA LEU A 268 24.62 -41.20 -41.03
C LEU A 268 25.34 -40.79 -42.32
N ARG A 269 25.79 -39.53 -42.46
CA ARG A 269 26.62 -39.10 -43.59
C ARG A 269 27.93 -39.86 -43.69
N GLN A 270 28.61 -40.09 -42.55
CA GLN A 270 29.78 -40.91 -42.50
C GLN A 270 29.50 -42.34 -42.95
N LYS A 271 28.40 -42.95 -42.52
CA LYS A 271 27.96 -44.27 -43.00
C LYS A 271 27.67 -44.30 -44.49
N ILE A 272 27.08 -43.25 -45.02
CA ILE A 272 26.81 -43.12 -46.48
C ILE A 272 28.14 -43.07 -47.26
N GLU A 273 29.16 -42.34 -46.76
CA GLU A 273 30.48 -42.28 -47.39
C GLU A 273 31.20 -43.64 -47.31
N GLU A 274 31.12 -44.36 -46.17
CA GLU A 274 31.66 -45.71 -46.05
C GLU A 274 30.99 -46.66 -47.03
N MET A 275 29.66 -46.69 -47.09
CA MET A 275 28.92 -47.51 -48.06
C MET A 275 29.19 -47.13 -49.54
N ALA A 276 29.41 -45.84 -49.82
CA ALA A 276 29.77 -45.41 -51.19
C ALA A 276 31.12 -46.02 -51.60
N GLY A 277 32.07 -46.11 -50.66
CA GLY A 277 33.35 -46.80 -50.85
C GLY A 277 33.18 -48.31 -51.07
N ASP A 278 32.30 -48.93 -50.27
CA ASP A 278 32.01 -50.38 -50.41
C ASP A 278 31.31 -50.67 -51.72
N ILE A 279 30.32 -49.89 -52.14
CA ILE A 279 29.64 -49.96 -53.44
C ILE A 279 30.64 -49.83 -54.59
N ALA A 280 31.55 -48.88 -54.50
CA ALA A 280 32.57 -48.70 -55.53
C ALA A 280 33.50 -49.92 -55.65
N SER A 281 33.90 -50.48 -54.51
CA SER A 281 34.75 -51.71 -54.45
C SER A 281 34.03 -52.95 -54.99
N VAL A 282 32.77 -53.13 -54.63
CA VAL A 282 31.93 -54.22 -55.18
C VAL A 282 31.71 -54.01 -56.67
N SER A 283 31.40 -52.81 -57.12
CA SER A 283 31.21 -52.50 -58.54
C SER A 283 32.43 -52.79 -59.39
N GLU A 284 33.61 -52.45 -58.88
CA GLU A 284 34.88 -52.77 -59.57
C GLU A 284 35.11 -54.27 -59.59
N SER A 285 34.79 -54.98 -58.50
CA SER A 285 34.89 -56.42 -58.48
C SER A 285 33.93 -57.12 -59.47
N ILE A 286 32.71 -56.60 -59.60
CA ILE A 286 31.72 -57.06 -60.61
C ILE A 286 32.26 -56.82 -62.02
N ARG A 287 32.76 -55.61 -62.33
CA ARG A 287 33.32 -55.28 -63.65
C ARG A 287 34.46 -56.23 -64.02
N VAL A 288 35.39 -56.45 -63.10
CA VAL A 288 36.51 -57.40 -63.33
C VAL A 288 36.03 -58.83 -63.57
N LEU A 289 35.06 -59.30 -62.80
CA LEU A 289 34.46 -60.61 -62.99
C LEU A 289 33.73 -60.71 -64.35
N GLU A 290 32.97 -59.73 -64.79
CA GLU A 290 32.27 -59.67 -66.08
C GLU A 290 33.28 -59.71 -67.22
N GLU A 291 34.39 -58.96 -67.14
CA GLU A 291 35.46 -58.99 -68.13
C GLU A 291 36.13 -60.38 -68.18
N GLU A 292 36.37 -61.02 -67.02
CA GLU A 292 37.01 -62.34 -66.98
C GLU A 292 36.07 -63.45 -67.46
N ILE A 293 34.75 -63.38 -67.20
CA ILE A 293 33.74 -64.28 -67.77
C ILE A 293 33.69 -64.20 -69.28
N ALA A 294 33.90 -63.03 -69.86
CA ALA A 294 33.94 -62.81 -71.30
C ALA A 294 35.21 -63.42 -71.99
N LEU A 295 36.25 -63.80 -71.27
CA LEU A 295 37.40 -64.50 -71.81
C LEU A 295 37.08 -65.93 -72.23
N GLN A 296 37.86 -66.48 -73.20
CA GLN A 296 37.70 -67.83 -73.68
C GLN A 296 38.91 -68.69 -73.43
N GLY A 297 38.70 -70.03 -73.26
CA GLY A 297 39.79 -70.99 -73.16
C GLY A 297 40.56 -71.01 -71.77
N ILE A 298 41.83 -71.35 -71.79
CA ILE A 298 42.68 -71.49 -70.56
C ILE A 298 42.86 -70.19 -69.78
N SER A 299 42.69 -69.00 -70.40
CA SER A 299 42.81 -67.70 -69.77
C SER A 299 41.81 -67.48 -68.66
N VAL A 300 40.63 -68.06 -68.74
CA VAL A 300 39.60 -67.99 -67.65
C VAL A 300 40.09 -68.81 -66.43
N LEU A 301 40.62 -69.97 -66.66
CA LEU A 301 41.07 -70.87 -65.55
C LEU A 301 42.28 -70.28 -64.77
N HIS A 302 43.13 -69.50 -65.39
CA HIS A 302 44.29 -68.88 -64.71
C HIS A 302 43.91 -67.74 -63.76
N LYS A 303 42.75 -67.02 -64.03
CA LYS A 303 42.30 -65.87 -63.23
C LYS A 303 41.19 -66.20 -62.25
N CYS A 304 40.43 -67.30 -62.53
CA CYS A 304 39.19 -67.61 -61.75
C CYS A 304 39.43 -67.74 -60.26
N LYS A 305 40.59 -68.32 -59.82
CA LYS A 305 40.85 -68.51 -58.38
C LYS A 305 40.96 -67.20 -57.61
N THR A 306 41.64 -66.21 -58.14
CA THR A 306 41.82 -64.91 -57.49
C THR A 306 40.57 -64.09 -57.49
N SER A 307 39.82 -64.13 -58.55
CA SER A 307 38.57 -63.37 -58.71
C SER A 307 37.41 -63.95 -57.91
N LEU A 308 37.32 -65.30 -57.85
CA LEU A 308 36.36 -65.98 -56.98
C LEU A 308 36.71 -65.78 -55.50
N ALA A 309 37.99 -65.75 -55.11
CA ALA A 309 38.40 -65.46 -53.75
C ALA A 309 38.02 -64.02 -53.34
N ARG A 310 38.13 -63.05 -54.31
CA ARG A 310 37.73 -61.67 -54.10
C ARG A 310 36.21 -61.53 -53.99
N ALA A 311 35.47 -62.23 -54.83
CA ALA A 311 34.00 -62.24 -54.82
C ALA A 311 33.43 -62.96 -53.61
N SER A 312 34.15 -63.91 -53.03
CA SER A 312 33.76 -64.64 -51.82
C SER A 312 34.23 -63.97 -50.52
N SER A 313 34.85 -62.78 -50.60
CA SER A 313 35.23 -62.03 -49.41
C SER A 313 33.95 -61.73 -48.60
N PRO A 314 33.89 -62.09 -47.30
CA PRO A 314 32.71 -61.85 -46.49
C PRO A 314 32.51 -60.33 -46.32
N MET A 315 31.48 -59.83 -46.91
CA MET A 315 30.97 -58.49 -46.61
C MET A 315 29.73 -58.64 -45.75
N GLU A 316 29.69 -57.90 -44.67
CA GLU A 316 28.49 -57.86 -43.83
C GLU A 316 27.38 -57.09 -44.53
N ASP A 317 26.17 -57.61 -44.46
CA ASP A 317 25.00 -56.90 -44.99
C ASP A 317 24.79 -55.57 -44.25
N PRO A 318 24.59 -54.46 -44.93
CA PRO A 318 24.39 -53.18 -44.30
C PRO A 318 23.11 -53.15 -43.47
N VAL A 319 23.22 -52.81 -42.20
CA VAL A 319 22.08 -52.70 -41.26
C VAL A 319 21.92 -51.28 -40.81
N MET A 320 20.68 -50.83 -40.74
CA MET A 320 20.33 -49.51 -40.21
C MET A 320 20.64 -49.45 -38.70
N PRO A 321 21.40 -48.49 -38.20
CA PRO A 321 21.69 -48.38 -36.77
C PRO A 321 20.42 -48.09 -35.96
N ALA A 322 20.27 -48.76 -34.81
CA ALA A 322 19.21 -48.49 -33.88
C ALA A 322 19.33 -47.06 -33.34
N GLY A 323 18.21 -46.35 -33.16
CA GLY A 323 18.18 -44.99 -32.63
C GLY A 323 18.66 -43.91 -33.62
N ALA A 324 18.68 -44.22 -34.94
CA ALA A 324 19.14 -43.27 -35.97
C ALA A 324 18.22 -42.04 -36.11
N LEU A 325 16.94 -42.13 -35.74
CA LEU A 325 15.97 -41.03 -35.82
C LEU A 325 15.98 -40.22 -34.53
N ILE A 326 15.51 -38.95 -34.64
CA ILE A 326 15.25 -38.11 -33.49
C ILE A 326 14.20 -38.77 -32.58
N ASP A 327 14.46 -38.73 -31.27
CA ASP A 327 13.46 -39.19 -30.28
C ASP A 327 12.40 -38.12 -30.05
N VAL A 328 11.47 -37.96 -30.99
CA VAL A 328 10.39 -36.98 -30.95
C VAL A 328 9.56 -37.09 -29.67
N ALA A 329 9.40 -38.31 -29.13
CA ALA A 329 8.60 -38.55 -27.94
C ALA A 329 9.26 -37.91 -26.69
N SER A 330 10.56 -37.93 -26.58
CA SER A 330 11.28 -37.30 -25.46
C SER A 330 11.17 -35.76 -25.48
N TYR A 331 11.11 -35.15 -26.66
CA TYR A 331 10.99 -33.70 -26.81
C TYR A 331 9.56 -33.18 -26.63
N LEU A 332 8.56 -33.87 -27.15
CA LEU A 332 7.17 -33.40 -27.16
C LEU A 332 6.29 -34.08 -26.11
N GLY A 333 6.71 -35.20 -25.56
CA GLY A 333 5.92 -35.94 -24.57
C GLY A 333 5.79 -35.14 -23.27
N SER A 334 4.55 -34.75 -22.94
CA SER A 334 4.25 -33.96 -21.73
C SER A 334 5.10 -32.69 -21.59
N LEU A 335 5.48 -32.04 -22.70
CA LEU A 335 6.34 -30.88 -22.73
C LEU A 335 5.91 -29.79 -21.73
N ASN A 336 4.62 -29.39 -21.77
CA ASN A 336 4.09 -28.35 -20.90
C ASN A 336 4.19 -28.73 -19.42
N PHE A 337 4.02 -30.01 -19.08
CA PHE A 337 4.16 -30.50 -17.71
C PHE A 337 5.61 -30.38 -17.23
N HIS A 338 6.58 -30.80 -18.03
CA HIS A 338 7.98 -30.73 -17.65
C HIS A 338 8.52 -29.30 -17.52
N VAL A 339 8.08 -28.39 -18.41
CA VAL A 339 8.37 -26.96 -18.30
C VAL A 339 7.79 -26.39 -17.00
N TRP A 340 6.52 -26.69 -16.71
CA TRP A 340 5.86 -26.26 -15.50
C TRP A 340 6.53 -26.84 -14.23
N GLU A 341 6.91 -28.12 -14.23
CA GLU A 341 7.60 -28.76 -13.11
C GLU A 341 8.97 -28.11 -12.82
N LYS A 342 9.73 -27.75 -13.85
CA LYS A 342 10.98 -26.96 -13.69
C LYS A 342 10.68 -25.57 -13.14
N MET A 343 9.59 -24.91 -13.58
CA MET A 343 9.19 -23.59 -13.10
C MET A 343 8.90 -23.60 -11.59
N LEU A 344 8.38 -24.69 -11.04
CA LEU A 344 8.15 -24.84 -9.60
C LEU A 344 9.41 -24.70 -8.76
N GLN A 345 10.59 -24.96 -9.31
CA GLN A 345 11.86 -24.81 -8.61
C GLN A 345 12.27 -23.33 -8.47
N THR A 346 11.78 -22.46 -9.33
CA THR A 346 12.09 -21.02 -9.35
C THR A 346 11.01 -20.18 -8.69
N VAL A 347 9.77 -20.65 -8.63
CA VAL A 347 8.63 -19.94 -8.04
C VAL A 347 8.56 -20.22 -6.55
N LYS A 348 8.51 -19.13 -5.74
CA LYS A 348 8.33 -19.22 -4.29
C LYS A 348 6.87 -19.12 -3.93
N PHE A 349 6.39 -20.02 -3.08
CA PHE A 349 5.06 -19.97 -2.52
C PHE A 349 5.09 -19.65 -1.03
N ASN A 350 4.62 -18.47 -0.65
CA ASN A 350 4.44 -18.10 0.76
C ASN A 350 2.98 -18.38 1.16
N PRO A 351 2.73 -19.24 2.15
CA PRO A 351 1.37 -19.54 2.61
C PRO A 351 0.73 -18.36 3.36
N VAL A 352 1.54 -17.39 3.75
CA VAL A 352 1.14 -16.14 4.39
C VAL A 352 1.92 -15.01 3.75
N THR A 353 1.23 -13.90 3.45
CA THR A 353 1.82 -12.65 2.96
C THR A 353 1.42 -11.51 3.90
N LEU A 354 2.32 -10.57 4.17
CA LEU A 354 2.05 -9.44 5.05
C LEU A 354 1.16 -8.41 4.37
N ASP A 355 0.18 -7.87 5.09
CA ASP A 355 -0.72 -6.83 4.56
C ASP A 355 -0.22 -5.43 4.96
N PRO A 356 0.32 -4.64 4.00
CA PRO A 356 0.85 -3.30 4.27
C PRO A 356 -0.19 -2.31 4.81
N ASN A 357 -1.48 -2.55 4.55
CA ASN A 357 -2.55 -1.66 5.01
C ASN A 357 -2.82 -1.83 6.51
N THR A 358 -2.44 -2.97 7.08
CA THR A 358 -2.55 -3.24 8.51
C THR A 358 -1.29 -2.85 9.29
N ALA A 359 -0.16 -2.73 8.62
CA ALA A 359 1.13 -2.48 9.24
C ALA A 359 1.17 -1.13 9.97
N ALA A 360 1.70 -1.13 11.18
CA ALA A 360 1.95 0.09 11.94
C ALA A 360 2.88 1.06 11.17
N PRO A 361 2.77 2.38 11.39
CA PRO A 361 3.54 3.36 10.62
C PRO A 361 5.06 3.26 10.78
N TRP A 362 5.54 2.59 11.83
CA TRP A 362 6.97 2.35 12.08
C TRP A 362 7.52 1.12 11.37
N LEU A 363 6.65 0.23 10.86
CA LEU A 363 7.08 -1.02 10.26
C LEU A 363 7.49 -0.83 8.79
N VAL A 364 8.60 -1.46 8.43
CA VAL A 364 9.07 -1.59 7.04
C VAL A 364 8.88 -3.03 6.61
N LEU A 365 8.15 -3.22 5.51
CA LEU A 365 7.94 -4.52 4.90
C LEU A 365 8.85 -4.65 3.67
N SER A 366 9.31 -5.88 3.41
CA SER A 366 10.01 -6.20 2.15
C SER A 366 9.07 -6.10 0.94
N GLU A 367 9.65 -5.93 -0.25
CA GLU A 367 8.89 -5.80 -1.50
C GLU A 367 8.09 -7.06 -1.86
N ASP A 368 8.55 -8.24 -1.41
CA ASP A 368 7.86 -9.52 -1.57
C ASP A 368 6.82 -9.80 -0.47
N LEU A 369 6.62 -8.84 0.45
CA LEU A 369 5.68 -8.93 1.58
C LEU A 369 5.91 -10.15 2.48
N ALA A 370 7.15 -10.67 2.51
CA ALA A 370 7.53 -11.84 3.29
C ALA A 370 8.33 -11.48 4.55
N SER A 371 8.83 -10.25 4.71
CA SER A 371 9.56 -9.85 5.91
C SER A 371 9.15 -8.49 6.44
N VAL A 372 9.36 -8.29 7.74
CA VAL A 372 9.02 -7.05 8.46
C VAL A 372 10.06 -6.74 9.52
N CYS A 373 10.45 -5.48 9.61
CA CYS A 373 11.27 -4.94 10.70
C CYS A 373 10.69 -3.62 11.22
N ASP A 374 11.08 -3.26 12.44
CA ASP A 374 10.78 -1.96 13.02
C ASP A 374 11.76 -0.91 12.48
N SER A 375 11.33 0.34 12.45
CA SER A 375 12.14 1.49 12.03
C SER A 375 11.96 2.64 13.03
N ASP A 376 13.00 3.47 13.20
CA ASP A 376 12.94 4.65 14.08
C ASP A 376 12.00 5.75 13.55
N GLU A 377 11.68 5.70 12.25
CA GLU A 377 10.92 6.74 11.60
C GLU A 377 9.44 6.36 11.46
N LYS A 378 8.57 7.18 12.04
CA LYS A 378 7.14 7.08 11.78
C LYS A 378 6.84 7.55 10.36
N ARG A 379 6.53 6.63 9.46
CA ARG A 379 6.13 6.95 8.09
C ARG A 379 4.80 7.70 8.08
N LYS A 380 4.70 8.68 7.21
CA LYS A 380 3.45 9.40 6.98
C LYS A 380 2.52 8.56 6.12
N LEU A 381 1.63 7.84 6.78
CA LEU A 381 0.63 6.97 6.14
C LEU A 381 -0.78 7.42 6.52
N PRO A 382 -1.79 7.17 5.67
CA PRO A 382 -3.18 7.45 6.01
C PRO A 382 -3.62 6.72 7.28
N ASP A 383 -4.49 7.36 8.04
CA ASP A 383 -5.11 6.76 9.22
C ASP A 383 -6.33 5.95 8.80
N ASN A 384 -6.10 4.73 8.32
CA ASN A 384 -7.15 3.78 7.99
C ASN A 384 -7.49 2.88 9.20
N PRO A 385 -8.74 2.38 9.32
CA PRO A 385 -9.19 1.58 10.46
C PRO A 385 -8.40 0.29 10.65
N GLU A 386 -7.89 -0.29 9.56
CA GLU A 386 -7.17 -1.57 9.57
C GLU A 386 -5.77 -1.46 10.15
N ARG A 387 -5.16 -0.27 10.10
CA ARG A 387 -3.77 -0.04 10.53
C ARG A 387 -3.62 -0.07 12.04
N PHE A 388 -2.61 -0.77 12.52
CA PHE A 388 -2.19 -0.68 13.91
C PHE A 388 -1.56 0.69 14.21
N ASP A 389 -2.04 1.35 15.26
CA ASP A 389 -1.47 2.58 15.83
C ASP A 389 -2.01 2.74 17.26
N PRO A 390 -1.19 2.87 18.30
CA PRO A 390 0.28 3.04 18.28
C PRO A 390 1.10 1.75 18.40
N ASP A 391 0.49 0.57 18.34
CA ASP A 391 1.21 -0.70 18.50
C ASP A 391 1.94 -1.10 17.20
N THR A 392 3.15 -1.68 17.30
CA THR A 392 4.00 -2.07 16.16
C THR A 392 3.63 -3.45 15.61
N GLY A 393 2.35 -3.62 15.25
CA GLY A 393 1.81 -4.86 14.72
C GLY A 393 1.55 -4.83 13.21
N VAL A 394 1.48 -6.02 12.61
CA VAL A 394 1.03 -6.25 11.22
C VAL A 394 0.31 -7.59 11.13
N LEU A 395 -0.68 -7.70 10.24
CA LEU A 395 -1.40 -8.94 9.95
C LEU A 395 -0.92 -9.55 8.63
N GLY A 396 -1.09 -10.87 8.51
CA GLY A 396 -1.14 -11.53 7.21
C GLY A 396 -2.45 -11.18 6.48
N ARG A 397 -2.39 -11.19 5.15
CA ARG A 397 -3.56 -11.00 4.29
C ARG A 397 -4.53 -12.17 4.40
N GLU A 398 -4.00 -13.38 4.52
CA GLU A 398 -4.77 -14.61 4.63
C GLU A 398 -5.51 -14.63 5.97
N SER A 399 -6.75 -15.11 5.92
CA SER A 399 -7.57 -15.30 7.12
C SER A 399 -8.13 -16.71 7.18
N PHE A 400 -8.26 -17.25 8.37
CA PHE A 400 -8.64 -18.63 8.57
C PHE A 400 -9.91 -18.74 9.41
N THR A 401 -10.89 -19.49 8.88
CA THR A 401 -12.16 -19.81 9.55
C THR A 401 -12.38 -21.33 9.63
N SER A 402 -11.72 -22.10 8.76
CA SER A 402 -11.84 -23.56 8.67
C SER A 402 -10.52 -24.17 8.22
N GLY A 403 -10.40 -25.50 8.32
CA GLY A 403 -9.24 -26.26 7.86
C GLY A 403 -8.02 -26.14 8.78
N LYS A 404 -6.88 -26.62 8.24
CA LYS A 404 -5.58 -26.62 8.91
C LYS A 404 -4.58 -25.82 8.09
N HIS A 405 -3.94 -24.88 8.74
CA HIS A 405 -2.97 -23.96 8.12
C HIS A 405 -1.66 -23.96 8.89
N ALA A 406 -0.55 -23.80 8.18
CA ALA A 406 0.75 -23.71 8.83
C ALA A 406 1.69 -22.82 8.03
N TRP A 407 2.55 -22.10 8.74
CA TRP A 407 3.64 -21.32 8.17
C TRP A 407 4.85 -21.31 9.10
N VAL A 408 6.00 -20.95 8.57
CA VAL A 408 7.23 -20.84 9.34
C VAL A 408 7.70 -19.39 9.30
N VAL A 409 8.11 -18.91 10.46
CA VAL A 409 8.69 -17.58 10.64
C VAL A 409 10.12 -17.73 11.11
N ASN A 410 11.07 -17.21 10.36
CA ASN A 410 12.43 -17.04 10.80
C ASN A 410 12.49 -15.80 11.71
N VAL A 411 12.80 -16.03 12.98
CA VAL A 411 12.94 -15.00 14.01
C VAL A 411 14.40 -14.61 14.22
N GLY A 412 15.33 -15.41 13.71
CA GLY A 412 16.75 -15.16 13.71
C GLY A 412 17.31 -14.67 15.05
N GLN A 413 18.04 -13.57 14.99
CA GLN A 413 18.62 -12.89 16.16
C GLN A 413 17.73 -11.73 16.67
N ASN A 414 16.47 -11.68 16.27
CA ASN A 414 15.56 -10.62 16.72
C ASN A 414 15.38 -10.66 18.24
N THR A 415 15.47 -9.51 18.88
CA THR A 415 15.52 -9.38 20.34
C THR A 415 14.17 -9.18 21.02
N ALA A 416 13.15 -8.80 20.23
CA ALA A 416 11.81 -8.57 20.75
C ALA A 416 10.76 -8.79 19.64
N TRP A 417 9.96 -9.85 19.79
CA TRP A 417 8.96 -10.20 18.79
C TRP A 417 7.77 -10.97 19.35
N VAL A 418 6.68 -10.92 18.61
CA VAL A 418 5.52 -11.79 18.78
C VAL A 418 5.16 -12.43 17.46
N VAL A 419 4.92 -13.73 17.48
CA VAL A 419 4.45 -14.50 16.34
C VAL A 419 3.24 -15.32 16.75
N GLY A 420 2.18 -15.27 15.96
CA GLY A 420 0.95 -16.02 16.24
C GLY A 420 -0.21 -15.65 15.33
N VAL A 421 -1.39 -15.57 15.92
CA VAL A 421 -2.61 -15.12 15.26
C VAL A 421 -3.35 -14.07 16.09
N ALA A 422 -4.06 -13.18 15.39
CA ALA A 422 -5.00 -12.24 15.99
C ALA A 422 -6.42 -12.53 15.51
N LYS A 423 -7.40 -12.39 16.36
CA LYS A 423 -8.82 -12.44 16.03
C LYS A 423 -9.22 -11.24 15.21
N GLU A 424 -10.26 -11.35 14.37
CA GLU A 424 -10.79 -10.22 13.59
C GLU A 424 -11.23 -9.05 14.47
N SER A 425 -11.78 -9.36 15.65
CA SER A 425 -12.32 -8.40 16.61
C SER A 425 -11.28 -7.60 17.40
N VAL A 426 -9.98 -7.81 17.17
CA VAL A 426 -8.93 -7.10 17.92
C VAL A 426 -8.96 -5.60 17.68
N ARG A 427 -8.75 -4.83 18.75
CA ARG A 427 -8.65 -3.37 18.68
C ARG A 427 -7.25 -2.98 18.18
N ARG A 428 -7.20 -2.20 17.09
CA ARG A 428 -5.96 -1.82 16.39
C ARG A 428 -5.50 -0.41 16.71
N LYS A 429 -6.37 0.42 17.29
CA LYS A 429 -6.12 1.84 17.60
C LYS A 429 -5.86 2.12 19.08
N GLU A 430 -5.63 1.09 19.85
CA GLU A 430 -5.34 1.21 21.28
C GLU A 430 -3.97 0.61 21.58
N LYS A 431 -3.25 1.22 22.54
CA LYS A 431 -2.02 0.64 23.05
C LYS A 431 -2.37 -0.66 23.80
N VAL A 432 -1.95 -1.78 23.26
CA VAL A 432 -2.19 -3.08 23.84
C VAL A 432 -1.30 -3.25 25.08
N SER A 433 -1.77 -2.79 26.22
CA SER A 433 -1.00 -2.79 27.48
C SER A 433 -0.92 -4.15 28.16
N SER A 434 -1.39 -5.22 27.61
CA SER A 434 -1.17 -6.62 27.99
C SER A 434 -2.02 -7.53 27.13
N VAL A 435 -1.48 -7.88 26.24
CA VAL A 435 -1.22 -8.99 25.40
C VAL A 435 -2.36 -9.95 25.11
N LEU A 436 -3.28 -10.28 25.96
CA LEU A 436 -4.04 -11.52 25.71
C LEU A 436 -5.49 -11.57 26.12
N LYS A 437 -5.93 -10.62 26.85
CA LYS A 437 -7.38 -10.48 27.08
C LYS A 437 -8.12 -10.09 25.78
N ASN A 438 -7.38 -9.72 24.73
CA ASN A 438 -7.91 -8.98 23.59
C ASN A 438 -7.85 -9.74 22.24
N GLY A 439 -7.71 -11.06 22.24
CA GLY A 439 -7.82 -11.84 20.99
C GLY A 439 -6.51 -12.15 20.27
N TYR A 440 -5.36 -11.89 20.86
CA TYR A 440 -4.05 -12.28 20.32
C TYR A 440 -3.61 -13.63 20.89
N LEU A 441 -3.20 -14.57 20.05
CA LEU A 441 -2.76 -15.92 20.41
C LEU A 441 -1.36 -16.13 19.85
N GLY A 442 -0.33 -15.83 20.63
CA GLY A 442 1.04 -15.84 20.13
C GLY A 442 2.07 -16.28 21.16
N VAL A 443 3.25 -16.60 20.65
CA VAL A 443 4.48 -16.77 21.41
C VAL A 443 5.27 -15.48 21.33
N TYR A 444 5.83 -15.07 22.46
CA TYR A 444 6.54 -13.81 22.69
C TYR A 444 7.97 -14.10 23.05
N PHE A 445 8.88 -13.31 22.50
CA PHE A 445 10.26 -13.25 22.94
C PHE A 445 10.59 -11.81 23.34
N TYR A 446 10.93 -11.62 24.59
CA TYR A 446 11.26 -10.32 25.14
C TYR A 446 12.21 -10.47 26.34
N HIS A 447 13.23 -9.60 26.44
CA HIS A 447 14.27 -9.69 27.48
C HIS A 447 14.91 -11.09 27.61
N LYS A 448 15.21 -11.73 26.47
CA LYS A 448 15.79 -13.09 26.40
C LYS A 448 14.92 -14.19 27.05
N MET A 449 13.63 -13.96 27.17
CA MET A 449 12.66 -14.92 27.74
C MET A 449 11.52 -15.17 26.75
N TYR A 450 11.01 -16.39 26.79
CA TYR A 450 9.86 -16.81 25.98
C TYR A 450 8.61 -16.87 26.84
N PHE A 451 7.50 -16.45 26.30
CA PHE A 451 6.19 -16.49 26.93
C PHE A 451 5.12 -16.93 25.95
N ALA A 452 4.15 -17.70 26.45
CA ALA A 452 2.88 -17.82 25.75
C ALA A 452 1.95 -16.72 26.22
N GLY A 453 1.24 -16.21 25.27
CA GLY A 453 0.32 -15.17 25.41
C GLY A 453 -0.96 -15.54 26.16
N THR A 454 -0.89 -15.95 27.42
CA THR A 454 -2.00 -16.24 28.33
C THR A 454 -2.24 -15.10 29.34
N SER A 455 -3.32 -15.10 30.07
CA SER A 455 -3.57 -14.12 31.12
C SER A 455 -3.68 -14.84 32.49
N PRO A 456 -2.66 -14.74 33.35
CA PRO A 456 -1.36 -14.09 33.18
C PRO A 456 -0.46 -14.79 32.13
N LEU A 457 0.61 -14.12 31.71
CA LEU A 457 1.61 -14.66 30.75
C LEU A 457 2.21 -15.96 31.30
N THR A 458 2.25 -17.01 30.48
CA THR A 458 2.91 -18.28 30.82
C THR A 458 4.35 -18.25 30.31
N ARG A 459 5.32 -18.35 31.22
CA ARG A 459 6.73 -18.46 30.88
C ARG A 459 7.00 -19.82 30.21
N LEU A 460 7.73 -19.77 29.09
CA LEU A 460 8.13 -20.95 28.33
C LEU A 460 9.64 -21.16 28.47
N ASN A 461 10.05 -22.43 28.53
CA ASN A 461 11.45 -22.82 28.56
C ASN A 461 11.72 -23.81 27.42
N PRO A 462 11.88 -23.31 26.17
CA PRO A 462 12.25 -24.17 25.05
C PRO A 462 13.62 -24.82 25.31
N LYS A 463 13.81 -26.05 24.82
CA LYS A 463 15.07 -26.82 25.03
C LYS A 463 16.31 -26.13 24.47
N ARG A 464 16.11 -25.29 23.47
CA ARG A 464 17.12 -24.45 22.81
C ARG A 464 16.50 -23.12 22.42
N ASN A 465 17.29 -22.19 21.97
CA ASN A 465 16.84 -20.91 21.42
C ASN A 465 16.38 -21.11 19.96
N PRO A 466 15.08 -21.22 19.68
CA PRO A 466 14.60 -21.47 18.31
C PRO A 466 14.87 -20.25 17.44
N GLN A 467 15.48 -20.47 16.26
CA GLN A 467 15.69 -19.45 15.25
C GLN A 467 14.49 -19.36 14.28
N ARG A 468 13.62 -20.35 14.33
CA ARG A 468 12.46 -20.50 13.45
C ARG A 468 11.27 -20.96 14.28
N ILE A 469 10.12 -20.41 14.01
CA ILE A 469 8.86 -20.78 14.70
C ILE A 469 7.86 -21.23 13.66
N ARG A 470 7.41 -22.49 13.75
CA ARG A 470 6.28 -22.96 12.96
C ARG A 470 4.99 -22.75 13.73
N VAL A 471 4.08 -21.99 13.14
CA VAL A 471 2.72 -21.78 13.63
C VAL A 471 1.79 -22.74 12.91
N GLN A 472 0.93 -23.41 13.62
CA GLN A 472 -0.12 -24.28 13.08
C GLN A 472 -1.47 -23.89 13.66
N VAL A 473 -2.43 -23.63 12.78
CA VAL A 473 -3.83 -23.33 13.13
C VAL A 473 -4.70 -24.51 12.69
N ASP A 474 -5.41 -25.10 13.64
CA ASP A 474 -6.45 -26.11 13.38
C ASP A 474 -7.79 -25.48 13.79
N CYS A 475 -8.49 -24.93 12.81
CA CYS A 475 -9.75 -24.21 13.04
C CYS A 475 -10.85 -25.14 13.57
N GLU A 476 -10.87 -26.40 13.13
CA GLU A 476 -11.88 -27.38 13.53
C GLU A 476 -11.75 -27.76 15.00
N LYS A 477 -10.50 -27.87 15.49
CA LYS A 477 -10.21 -28.16 16.91
C LYS A 477 -10.05 -26.88 17.74
N GLY A 478 -10.15 -25.70 17.12
CA GLY A 478 -9.95 -24.42 17.77
C GLY A 478 -8.54 -24.25 18.37
N ARG A 479 -7.50 -24.79 17.74
CA ARG A 479 -6.14 -24.84 18.29
C ARG A 479 -5.17 -24.00 17.51
N VAL A 480 -4.27 -23.33 18.24
CA VAL A 480 -3.09 -22.67 17.69
C VAL A 480 -1.86 -23.26 18.37
N SER A 481 -1.00 -23.90 17.61
CA SER A 481 0.17 -24.64 18.12
C SER A 481 1.46 -24.09 17.56
N PHE A 482 2.51 -24.10 18.37
CA PHE A 482 3.83 -23.57 18.03
C PHE A 482 4.88 -24.65 18.20
N TYR A 483 5.77 -24.75 17.21
CA TYR A 483 6.82 -25.74 17.18
C TYR A 483 8.15 -25.11 16.71
N ASP A 484 9.26 -25.67 17.16
CA ASP A 484 10.55 -25.48 16.51
C ASP A 484 10.62 -26.42 15.29
N PRO A 485 10.68 -25.91 14.04
CA PRO A 485 10.65 -26.78 12.86
C PRO A 485 11.93 -27.61 12.67
N HIS A 486 13.03 -27.27 13.34
CA HIS A 486 14.30 -28.02 13.20
C HIS A 486 14.22 -29.46 13.72
N ASP A 487 13.59 -29.68 14.88
CA ASP A 487 13.45 -30.98 15.53
C ASP A 487 12.01 -31.34 15.84
N ASN A 488 11.08 -30.53 15.33
CA ASN A 488 9.65 -30.66 15.59
C ASN A 488 9.26 -30.56 17.09
N THR A 489 10.12 -29.93 17.91
CA THR A 489 9.85 -29.76 19.34
C THR A 489 8.65 -28.85 19.54
N HIS A 490 7.67 -29.34 20.30
CA HIS A 490 6.49 -28.56 20.68
C HIS A 490 6.88 -27.46 21.68
N ILE A 491 6.43 -26.23 21.41
CA ILE A 491 6.67 -25.05 22.24
C ILE A 491 5.44 -24.75 23.10
N TYR A 492 4.28 -24.53 22.45
CA TYR A 492 3.02 -24.25 23.15
C TYR A 492 1.80 -24.53 22.28
N THR A 493 0.63 -24.74 22.91
CA THR A 493 -0.67 -24.87 22.22
C THR A 493 -1.76 -24.15 22.98
N PHE A 494 -2.41 -23.19 22.33
CA PHE A 494 -3.69 -22.64 22.76
C PHE A 494 -4.81 -23.59 22.34
N LYS A 495 -5.68 -23.97 23.29
CA LYS A 495 -6.82 -24.87 23.04
C LYS A 495 -8.13 -24.09 23.10
N HIS A 496 -9.09 -24.44 22.24
CA HIS A 496 -10.42 -23.79 22.17
C HIS A 496 -10.34 -22.25 22.01
N ALA A 497 -9.30 -21.77 21.35
CA ALA A 497 -8.99 -20.36 21.28
C ALA A 497 -9.47 -19.70 19.97
N VAL A 498 -9.58 -20.49 18.87
CA VAL A 498 -10.07 -20.02 17.58
C VAL A 498 -11.60 -20.13 17.60
N THR A 499 -12.26 -19.03 17.90
CA THR A 499 -13.73 -18.92 18.04
C THR A 499 -14.37 -18.04 16.96
N GLU A 500 -13.55 -17.36 16.18
CA GLU A 500 -13.91 -16.47 15.09
C GLU A 500 -12.80 -16.49 14.04
N ARG A 501 -12.93 -15.73 12.96
CA ARG A 501 -11.90 -15.53 11.94
C ARG A 501 -10.59 -15.04 12.58
N VAL A 502 -9.48 -15.67 12.24
CA VAL A 502 -8.14 -15.30 12.72
C VAL A 502 -7.22 -14.98 11.56
N PHE A 503 -6.30 -14.08 11.82
CA PHE A 503 -5.25 -13.64 10.87
C PHE A 503 -3.88 -13.97 11.44
N PRO A 504 -2.89 -14.35 10.64
CA PRO A 504 -1.50 -14.33 11.06
C PRO A 504 -1.12 -12.97 11.65
N TYR A 505 -0.45 -12.98 12.78
CA TYR A 505 -0.08 -11.75 13.50
C TYR A 505 1.40 -11.73 13.83
N PHE A 506 2.00 -10.58 13.58
CA PHE A 506 3.41 -10.31 13.83
C PHE A 506 3.54 -8.97 14.54
N TRP A 507 4.35 -8.96 15.59
CA TRP A 507 4.77 -7.76 16.28
C TRP A 507 6.28 -7.73 16.34
N VAL A 508 6.89 -6.60 16.07
CA VAL A 508 8.33 -6.43 15.97
C VAL A 508 8.76 -5.23 16.77
N GLY A 509 9.73 -5.44 17.66
CA GLY A 509 10.36 -4.38 18.44
C GLY A 509 11.88 -4.35 18.26
N CYS A 510 12.39 -4.88 17.14
CA CYS A 510 13.81 -4.88 16.79
C CYS A 510 14.02 -4.29 15.41
N GLN A 511 14.94 -3.33 15.31
CA GLN A 511 15.25 -2.61 14.08
C GLN A 511 16.25 -3.33 13.19
N GLN A 512 17.15 -4.11 13.79
CA GLN A 512 18.30 -4.69 13.07
C GLN A 512 18.00 -6.06 12.47
N CYS A 513 17.00 -6.77 13.00
CA CYS A 513 16.71 -8.15 12.60
C CYS A 513 15.25 -8.30 12.22
N PRO A 514 14.91 -8.46 10.94
CA PRO A 514 13.54 -8.67 10.50
C PRO A 514 12.98 -10.02 10.96
N LEU A 515 11.66 -10.10 11.08
CA LEU A 515 10.94 -11.38 11.02
C LEU A 515 10.70 -11.71 9.55
N THR A 516 10.99 -12.93 9.15
CA THR A 516 10.88 -13.37 7.75
C THR A 516 10.00 -14.62 7.65
N LEU A 517 8.99 -14.56 6.81
CA LEU A 517 8.17 -15.70 6.42
C LEU A 517 8.96 -16.59 5.47
N GLU A 518 8.99 -17.89 5.74
CA GLU A 518 9.67 -18.84 4.87
C GLU A 518 8.70 -19.42 3.83
N PRO A 519 9.12 -19.51 2.56
CA PRO A 519 8.33 -20.15 1.53
C PRO A 519 8.20 -21.65 1.81
N LEU A 520 7.10 -22.23 1.36
CA LEU A 520 6.90 -23.68 1.35
C LEU A 520 7.46 -24.27 0.07
N GLU A 521 8.11 -25.44 0.20
CA GLU A 521 8.40 -26.28 -0.94
C GLU A 521 7.10 -26.89 -1.50
N VAL A 522 6.86 -26.67 -2.78
CA VAL A 522 5.71 -27.25 -3.49
C VAL A 522 6.20 -28.48 -4.25
N SER A 523 5.61 -29.64 -3.98
CA SER A 523 5.84 -30.86 -4.74
C SER A 523 4.54 -31.34 -5.37
N VAL A 524 4.62 -31.84 -6.60
CA VAL A 524 3.50 -32.43 -7.32
C VAL A 524 3.61 -33.94 -7.23
N LYS A 525 2.50 -34.59 -6.88
CA LYS A 525 2.39 -36.05 -6.90
C LYS A 525 1.27 -36.44 -7.86
N ALA A 526 1.59 -37.26 -8.84
CA ALA A 526 0.55 -37.94 -9.65
C ALA A 526 -0.22 -38.92 -8.75
N VAL A 527 -1.54 -38.86 -8.81
CA VAL A 527 -2.41 -39.86 -8.15
C VAL A 527 -2.80 -40.88 -9.19
N GLU A 528 -2.28 -42.09 -9.03
CA GLU A 528 -2.69 -43.21 -9.83
C GLU A 528 -4.06 -43.72 -9.30
N TYR A 529 -5.06 -43.69 -10.16
CA TYR A 529 -6.35 -44.32 -9.89
C TYR A 529 -6.27 -45.76 -10.36
N PHE A 530 -6.11 -46.70 -9.44
CA PHE A 530 -6.30 -48.14 -9.69
C PHE A 530 -7.73 -48.55 -9.40
#